data_6a77a6bd18e8522306d6b4f877dbf572
#
_entry.id   6a77a6bd18e8522306d6b4f877dbf572
#
_cell.length_a   1.000
_cell.length_b   1.000
_cell.length_c   1.000
_cell.angle_alpha   90.00
_cell.angle_beta   90.00
_cell.angle_gamma   90.00
#
_symmetry.space_group_name_H-M   'P 1'
#
loop_
_entity.id
_entity.type
_entity.pdbx_description
1 polymer ?
#
loop_
_entity_poly.entity_id
_entity_poly.type
_entity_poly.pdbx_seq_one_letter_code
_entity_poly.pdbx_strand_id
1 'polypeptide(L)'
;LYRQTSRYADDGTEGDSISELIQLDAHGTLLRTITPVSEEETDDPEGWRYTYIDSILSDDKGYVYTYDYQTVNVYGPDGSFVFSKSGDELNGQICRLSASEVGMTTSSADGKMVFKQLDPETKDWGKETPVSSRAWNILPGNDVYAYFFMDNGNIFGERRDNGEVEKVVDWVACDVDSNNINSDQFGFLSDGRIVAVTYDYSDDGPSRQQILVLNRVDAASVTAKTELTLACLYLDYNLRSQIVKFNKSNPDYRIVVKDYSEYATDDDYNAGLTKLNTEIISGNVPDMIYTANIPIAKYAGRDVLEDLWPYIENDTRF
;
A
#
# COMPACT_ATOMS: atom_id res chain seq x y z
N LEU A 1 -18.51 9.18 0.18
CA LEU A 1 -17.77 10.19 0.95
C LEU A 1 -18.31 10.29 2.36
N TYR A 2 -17.43 10.55 3.32
CA TYR A 2 -17.80 10.90 4.68
C TYR A 2 -17.73 12.41 4.87
N ARG A 3 -18.78 12.98 5.49
CA ARG A 3 -18.85 14.39 5.85
C ARG A 3 -19.15 14.53 7.32
N GLN A 4 -18.27 15.22 8.04
CA GLN A 4 -18.51 15.66 9.41
C GLN A 4 -18.72 17.17 9.41
N THR A 5 -19.76 17.63 10.05
CA THR A 5 -20.07 19.04 10.22
C THR A 5 -20.19 19.34 11.70
N SER A 6 -19.25 20.11 12.25
CA SER A 6 -19.30 20.61 13.61
C SER A 6 -19.95 21.98 13.64
N ARG A 7 -20.88 22.19 14.56
CA ARG A 7 -21.47 23.50 14.85
C ARG A 7 -20.87 24.01 16.15
N TYR A 8 -20.43 25.23 16.15
CA TYR A 8 -19.94 25.91 17.34
C TYR A 8 -21.03 26.85 17.85
N ALA A 9 -21.21 26.92 19.17
CA ALA A 9 -22.06 27.92 19.80
C ALA A 9 -21.40 29.32 19.68
N ASP A 10 -22.21 30.38 19.88
CA ASP A 10 -21.72 31.77 19.80
C ASP A 10 -20.59 32.10 20.80
N ASP A 11 -20.46 31.31 21.87
CA ASP A 11 -19.40 31.44 22.88
C ASP A 11 -18.11 30.68 22.50
N GLY A 12 -18.07 30.05 21.32
CA GLY A 12 -16.93 29.29 20.83
C GLY A 12 -16.83 27.85 21.37
N THR A 13 -17.81 27.41 22.16
CA THR A 13 -17.90 25.99 22.56
C THR A 13 -18.41 25.16 21.40
N GLU A 14 -17.86 23.95 21.23
CA GLU A 14 -18.31 23.01 20.19
C GLU A 14 -19.72 22.53 20.56
N GLY A 15 -20.65 22.68 19.62
CA GLY A 15 -22.02 22.19 19.72
C GLY A 15 -22.14 20.82 19.01
N ASP A 16 -23.34 20.55 18.51
CA ASP A 16 -23.64 19.27 17.87
C ASP A 16 -22.78 19.03 16.65
N SER A 17 -22.16 17.83 16.57
CA SER A 17 -21.47 17.32 15.39
C SER A 17 -22.39 16.39 14.61
N ILE A 18 -22.54 16.63 13.31
CA ILE A 18 -23.32 15.79 12.40
C ILE A 18 -22.38 15.02 11.53
N SER A 19 -22.46 13.69 11.59
CA SER A 19 -21.72 12.78 10.72
C SER A 19 -22.65 12.18 9.67
N GLU A 20 -22.23 12.20 8.40
CA GLU A 20 -23.02 11.73 7.27
C GLU A 20 -22.15 10.99 6.27
N LEU A 21 -22.67 9.88 5.74
CA LEU A 21 -22.14 9.26 4.52
C LEU A 21 -22.95 9.80 3.35
N ILE A 22 -22.28 10.41 2.40
CA ILE A 22 -22.94 10.95 1.19
C ILE A 22 -22.53 10.15 -0.04
N GLN A 23 -23.53 9.74 -0.80
CA GLN A 23 -23.32 9.12 -2.11
C GLN A 23 -23.57 10.17 -3.19
N LEU A 24 -22.60 10.29 -4.08
CA LEU A 24 -22.65 11.16 -5.24
C LEU A 24 -22.66 10.33 -6.52
N ASP A 25 -23.25 10.84 -7.59
CA ASP A 25 -23.05 10.31 -8.94
C ASP A 25 -21.68 10.73 -9.51
N ALA A 26 -21.38 10.28 -10.74
CA ALA A 26 -20.13 10.61 -11.42
C ALA A 26 -19.96 12.11 -11.74
N HIS A 27 -21.02 12.90 -11.62
CA HIS A 27 -21.04 14.35 -11.84
C HIS A 27 -21.01 15.14 -10.53
N GLY A 28 -20.94 14.44 -9.37
CA GLY A 28 -20.93 15.05 -8.05
C GLY A 28 -22.31 15.43 -7.53
N THR A 29 -23.40 14.97 -8.17
CA THR A 29 -24.76 15.20 -7.70
C THR A 29 -25.05 14.30 -6.50
N LEU A 30 -25.60 14.87 -5.42
CA LEU A 30 -26.00 14.11 -4.24
C LEU A 30 -27.15 13.14 -4.60
N LEU A 31 -26.90 11.85 -4.45
CA LEU A 31 -27.91 10.81 -4.65
C LEU A 31 -28.62 10.48 -3.35
N ARG A 32 -27.89 10.35 -2.27
CA ARG A 32 -28.46 10.07 -0.92
C ARG A 32 -27.46 10.40 0.19
N THR A 33 -28.03 10.52 1.40
CA THR A 33 -27.29 10.62 2.66
C THR A 33 -27.67 9.46 3.55
N ILE A 34 -26.68 8.86 4.24
CA ILE A 34 -26.85 7.83 5.26
C ILE A 34 -26.31 8.42 6.56
N THR A 35 -27.08 8.35 7.63
CA THR A 35 -26.60 8.68 8.97
C THR A 35 -25.88 7.45 9.53
N PRO A 36 -24.56 7.51 9.80
CA PRO A 36 -23.84 6.42 10.41
C PRO A 36 -24.46 6.07 11.78
N VAL A 37 -24.49 4.77 12.08
CA VAL A 37 -24.81 4.33 13.44
C VAL A 37 -23.64 4.75 14.31
N SER A 38 -23.91 5.59 15.32
CA SER A 38 -22.96 5.84 16.41
C SER A 38 -23.10 4.72 17.43
N GLU A 39 -22.00 4.23 17.98
CA GLU A 39 -22.07 3.38 19.17
C GLU A 39 -22.83 4.11 20.28
N GLU A 40 -23.57 3.33 21.08
CA GLU A 40 -24.40 3.84 22.16
C GLU A 40 -23.58 4.72 23.10
N GLU A 41 -24.28 5.67 23.71
CA GLU A 41 -23.82 6.63 24.70
C GLU A 41 -22.65 6.10 25.54
N THR A 42 -21.45 6.58 25.23
CA THR A 42 -20.37 6.41 26.20
C THR A 42 -20.73 7.17 27.45
N ASP A 43 -20.55 6.57 28.62
CA ASP A 43 -20.66 7.21 29.95
C ASP A 43 -19.56 8.31 30.12
N ASP A 44 -19.18 8.99 29.07
CA ASP A 44 -18.28 10.13 29.11
C ASP A 44 -19.06 11.34 29.63
N PRO A 45 -18.73 11.84 30.81
CA PRO A 45 -19.42 12.99 31.44
C PRO A 45 -19.30 14.26 30.58
N GLU A 46 -18.40 14.36 29.65
CA GLU A 46 -18.19 15.52 28.78
C GLU A 46 -18.97 15.45 27.47
N GLY A 47 -19.66 14.34 27.18
CA GLY A 47 -20.64 14.24 26.09
C GLY A 47 -20.09 14.31 24.68
N TRP A 48 -18.78 14.05 24.47
CA TRP A 48 -18.16 14.10 23.18
C TRP A 48 -18.52 12.86 22.36
N ARG A 49 -19.31 13.03 21.32
CA ARG A 49 -19.67 11.97 20.36
C ARG A 49 -18.87 12.16 19.07
N TYR A 50 -17.78 11.45 18.94
CA TYR A 50 -17.06 11.36 17.65
C TYR A 50 -17.44 10.06 16.97
N THR A 51 -18.18 10.16 15.86
CA THR A 51 -18.23 9.05 14.90
C THR A 51 -17.01 9.19 14.02
N TYR A 52 -15.96 8.45 14.34
CA TYR A 52 -14.79 8.37 13.49
C TYR A 52 -15.01 7.28 12.44
N ILE A 53 -14.76 7.58 11.17
CA ILE A 53 -14.76 6.60 10.08
C ILE A 53 -13.41 6.69 9.41
N ASP A 54 -12.63 5.62 9.50
CA ASP A 54 -11.32 5.50 8.85
C ASP A 54 -11.47 5.14 7.38
N SER A 55 -12.28 4.13 7.10
CA SER A 55 -12.43 3.58 5.76
C SER A 55 -13.89 3.41 5.36
N ILE A 56 -14.17 3.64 4.09
CA ILE A 56 -15.49 3.45 3.47
C ILE A 56 -15.30 2.64 2.19
N LEU A 57 -15.99 1.51 2.10
CA LEU A 57 -16.03 0.70 0.90
C LEU A 57 -17.47 0.49 0.44
N SER A 58 -17.65 0.09 -0.81
CA SER A 58 -18.95 -0.34 -1.33
C SER A 58 -18.76 -1.52 -2.27
N ASP A 59 -19.76 -2.38 -2.37
CA ASP A 59 -19.81 -3.44 -3.37
C ASP A 59 -20.66 -3.07 -4.60
N ASP A 60 -20.72 -3.95 -5.57
CA ASP A 60 -21.50 -3.78 -6.81
C ASP A 60 -23.02 -3.96 -6.60
N LYS A 61 -23.45 -4.51 -5.47
CA LYS A 61 -24.85 -4.62 -5.06
C LYS A 61 -25.34 -3.33 -4.37
N GLY A 62 -24.42 -2.39 -4.08
CA GLY A 62 -24.70 -1.10 -3.45
C GLY A 62 -24.71 -1.11 -1.93
N TYR A 63 -24.23 -2.16 -1.28
CA TYR A 63 -23.96 -2.14 0.15
C TYR A 63 -22.78 -1.19 0.42
N VAL A 64 -22.82 -0.54 1.58
CA VAL A 64 -21.77 0.36 2.07
C VAL A 64 -21.23 -0.18 3.38
N TYR A 65 -19.91 -0.23 3.49
CA TYR A 65 -19.16 -0.74 4.63
C TYR A 65 -18.32 0.39 5.20
N THR A 66 -18.45 0.66 6.50
CA THR A 66 -17.60 1.64 7.20
C THR A 66 -16.78 0.94 8.26
N TYR A 67 -15.56 1.42 8.49
CA TYR A 67 -14.63 0.86 9.47
C TYR A 67 -13.98 1.98 10.29
N ASP A 68 -13.85 1.76 11.61
CA ASP A 68 -13.28 2.70 12.58
C ASP A 68 -12.20 2.09 13.48
N TYR A 69 -11.57 0.98 13.05
CA TYR A 69 -10.63 0.13 13.78
C TYR A 69 -11.24 -0.75 14.87
N GLN A 70 -12.45 -0.51 15.31
CA GLN A 70 -13.13 -1.27 16.35
C GLN A 70 -14.39 -1.94 15.85
N THR A 71 -15.02 -1.33 14.83
CA THR A 71 -16.33 -1.76 14.33
C THR A 71 -16.38 -1.64 12.82
N VAL A 72 -16.94 -2.64 12.17
CA VAL A 72 -17.42 -2.54 10.79
C VAL A 72 -18.93 -2.42 10.82
N ASN A 73 -19.47 -1.36 10.24
CA ASN A 73 -20.91 -1.19 10.04
C ASN A 73 -21.27 -1.41 8.57
N VAL A 74 -22.34 -2.14 8.32
CA VAL A 74 -22.82 -2.45 6.97
C VAL A 74 -24.20 -1.84 6.76
N TYR A 75 -24.35 -1.13 5.63
CA TYR A 75 -25.59 -0.45 5.23
C TYR A 75 -26.07 -1.03 3.90
N GLY A 76 -27.37 -1.19 3.76
CA GLY A 76 -28.01 -1.69 2.55
C GLY A 76 -28.02 -0.70 1.38
N PRO A 77 -28.42 -1.18 0.18
CA PRO A 77 -28.55 -0.32 -1.00
C PRO A 77 -29.56 0.81 -0.84
N ASP A 78 -30.48 0.71 0.09
CA ASP A 78 -31.43 1.77 0.48
C ASP A 78 -30.89 2.72 1.54
N GLY A 79 -29.68 2.45 2.08
CA GLY A 79 -29.05 3.20 3.16
C GLY A 79 -29.44 2.76 4.57
N SER A 80 -30.28 1.74 4.72
CA SER A 80 -30.64 1.19 6.02
C SER A 80 -29.46 0.43 6.64
N PHE A 81 -29.35 0.51 7.97
CA PHE A 81 -28.39 -0.32 8.71
C PHE A 81 -28.76 -1.80 8.61
N VAL A 82 -27.78 -2.65 8.33
CA VAL A 82 -27.97 -4.10 8.16
C VAL A 82 -27.42 -4.88 9.36
N PHE A 83 -26.15 -4.67 9.68
CA PHE A 83 -25.48 -5.29 10.84
C PHE A 83 -24.14 -4.61 11.12
N SER A 84 -23.56 -4.93 12.26
CA SER A 84 -22.18 -4.56 12.61
C SER A 84 -21.39 -5.77 13.07
N LYS A 85 -20.06 -5.67 12.95
CA LYS A 85 -19.08 -6.56 13.56
C LYS A 85 -18.11 -5.74 14.38
N SER A 86 -17.79 -6.23 15.59
CA SER A 86 -16.85 -5.58 16.51
C SER A 86 -16.03 -6.62 17.26
N GLY A 87 -14.95 -6.18 17.93
CA GLY A 87 -14.12 -7.00 18.80
C GLY A 87 -12.88 -7.58 18.14
N ASP A 88 -12.28 -8.59 18.79
CA ASP A 88 -10.97 -9.15 18.45
C ASP A 88 -10.89 -9.80 17.06
N GLU A 89 -12.04 -10.04 16.41
CA GLU A 89 -12.09 -10.56 15.05
C GLU A 89 -11.71 -9.51 13.99
N LEU A 90 -11.67 -8.22 14.38
CA LEU A 90 -11.34 -7.10 13.50
C LEU A 90 -9.85 -6.74 13.59
N ASN A 91 -8.97 -7.72 13.53
CA ASN A 91 -7.51 -7.52 13.64
C ASN A 91 -6.80 -7.41 12.28
N GLY A 92 -7.47 -6.83 11.29
CA GLY A 92 -6.96 -6.73 9.93
C GLY A 92 -7.31 -5.41 9.24
N GLN A 93 -7.14 -5.39 7.93
CA GLN A 93 -7.45 -4.26 7.08
C GLN A 93 -8.71 -4.53 6.27
N ILE A 94 -9.68 -3.60 6.31
CA ILE A 94 -10.86 -3.69 5.44
C ILE A 94 -10.46 -3.42 3.99
N CYS A 95 -10.89 -4.29 3.07
CA CYS A 95 -10.52 -4.21 1.67
C CYS A 95 -11.56 -4.87 0.76
N ARG A 96 -11.37 -4.76 -0.55
CA ARG A 96 -12.16 -5.48 -1.55
C ARG A 96 -11.30 -6.50 -2.27
N LEU A 97 -11.74 -7.76 -2.27
CA LEU A 97 -11.13 -8.81 -3.09
C LEU A 97 -11.63 -8.73 -4.54
N SER A 98 -12.91 -8.37 -4.72
CA SER A 98 -13.54 -8.18 -6.03
C SER A 98 -14.60 -7.07 -5.94
N ALA A 99 -15.30 -6.78 -7.04
CA ALA A 99 -16.40 -5.82 -7.06
C ALA A 99 -17.54 -6.21 -6.09
N SER A 100 -17.76 -7.51 -5.90
CA SER A 100 -18.85 -8.05 -5.07
C SER A 100 -18.40 -8.56 -3.69
N GLU A 101 -17.10 -8.58 -3.40
CA GLU A 101 -16.56 -9.16 -2.17
C GLU A 101 -15.80 -8.10 -1.37
N VAL A 102 -16.44 -7.59 -0.32
CA VAL A 102 -15.85 -6.72 0.72
C VAL A 102 -15.63 -7.54 1.98
N GLY A 103 -14.51 -7.32 2.63
CA GLY A 103 -14.13 -8.07 3.83
C GLY A 103 -12.85 -7.55 4.45
N MET A 104 -12.15 -8.40 5.18
CA MET A 104 -10.89 -8.07 5.84
C MET A 104 -9.80 -9.07 5.50
N THR A 105 -8.57 -8.57 5.32
CA THR A 105 -7.38 -9.41 5.39
C THR A 105 -7.00 -9.60 6.85
N THR A 106 -6.83 -10.84 7.27
CA THR A 106 -6.53 -11.21 8.66
C THR A 106 -5.75 -12.50 8.71
N SER A 107 -5.20 -12.83 9.89
CA SER A 107 -4.58 -14.14 10.10
C SER A 107 -5.64 -15.15 10.53
N SER A 108 -5.66 -16.30 9.85
CA SER A 108 -6.46 -17.46 10.25
C SER A 108 -5.91 -18.11 11.53
N ALA A 109 -6.65 -19.06 12.09
CA ALA A 109 -6.25 -19.74 13.33
C ALA A 109 -4.93 -20.54 13.20
N ASP A 110 -4.54 -20.95 11.99
CA ASP A 110 -3.26 -21.60 11.69
C ASP A 110 -2.15 -20.62 11.30
N GLY A 111 -2.39 -19.33 11.46
CA GLY A 111 -1.41 -18.25 11.24
C GLY A 111 -1.22 -17.85 9.75
N LYS A 112 -2.06 -18.37 8.85
CA LYS A 112 -1.99 -17.98 7.43
C LYS A 112 -2.81 -16.75 7.16
N MET A 113 -2.40 -15.97 6.17
CA MET A 113 -3.15 -14.80 5.73
C MET A 113 -4.37 -15.24 4.91
N VAL A 114 -5.53 -14.72 5.26
CA VAL A 114 -6.78 -14.94 4.55
C VAL A 114 -7.54 -13.64 4.34
N PHE A 115 -8.30 -13.56 3.27
CA PHE A 115 -9.38 -12.62 3.11
C PHE A 115 -10.66 -13.24 3.66
N LYS A 116 -11.29 -12.61 4.63
CA LYS A 116 -12.54 -13.04 5.26
C LYS A 116 -13.66 -12.10 4.82
N GLN A 117 -14.60 -12.63 4.04
CA GLN A 117 -15.70 -11.85 3.47
C GLN A 117 -16.69 -11.41 4.55
N LEU A 118 -17.21 -10.20 4.45
CA LEU A 118 -18.42 -9.74 5.16
C LEU A 118 -19.62 -10.07 4.28
N ASP A 119 -20.55 -10.88 4.77
CA ASP A 119 -21.72 -11.31 4.01
C ASP A 119 -23.00 -10.61 4.51
N PRO A 120 -23.54 -9.63 3.75
CA PRO A 120 -24.76 -8.92 4.15
C PRO A 120 -26.03 -9.79 4.18
N GLU A 121 -26.05 -10.91 3.48
CA GLU A 121 -27.22 -11.81 3.45
C GLU A 121 -27.32 -12.63 4.72
N THR A 122 -26.20 -13.16 5.19
CA THR A 122 -26.14 -13.90 6.47
C THR A 122 -25.94 -13.01 7.67
N LYS A 123 -25.56 -11.72 7.45
CA LYS A 123 -25.20 -10.74 8.48
C LYS A 123 -24.05 -11.19 9.37
N ASP A 124 -23.09 -11.89 8.76
CA ASP A 124 -21.97 -12.50 9.46
C ASP A 124 -20.75 -12.59 8.54
N TRP A 125 -19.67 -13.18 9.06
CA TRP A 125 -18.55 -13.57 8.24
C TRP A 125 -18.97 -14.64 7.24
N GLY A 126 -18.56 -14.46 5.99
CA GLY A 126 -18.79 -15.38 4.90
C GLY A 126 -17.56 -16.24 4.60
N LYS A 127 -17.27 -16.38 3.32
CA LYS A 127 -16.17 -17.19 2.81
C LYS A 127 -14.80 -16.67 3.26
N GLU A 128 -13.91 -17.60 3.63
CA GLU A 128 -12.49 -17.33 3.76
C GLU A 128 -11.76 -17.74 2.48
N THR A 129 -10.91 -16.83 1.97
CA THR A 129 -10.10 -17.09 0.78
C THR A 129 -8.63 -16.91 1.17
N PRO A 130 -7.78 -17.94 1.02
CA PRO A 130 -6.35 -17.81 1.24
C PRO A 130 -5.77 -16.74 0.32
N VAL A 131 -4.85 -15.93 0.88
CA VAL A 131 -4.13 -14.89 0.13
C VAL A 131 -2.64 -14.96 0.48
N SER A 132 -1.80 -14.29 -0.29
CA SER A 132 -0.37 -14.22 0.00
C SER A 132 -0.13 -13.71 1.43
N SER A 133 0.83 -14.29 2.14
CA SER A 133 1.25 -13.82 3.47
C SER A 133 1.73 -12.36 3.50
N ARG A 134 2.03 -11.80 2.33
CA ARG A 134 2.47 -10.41 2.12
C ARG A 134 1.30 -9.46 1.84
N ALA A 135 0.09 -9.97 1.59
CA ALA A 135 -1.06 -9.20 1.14
C ALA A 135 -1.91 -8.66 2.31
N TRP A 136 -1.38 -7.67 3.04
CA TRP A 136 -2.08 -7.02 4.16
C TRP A 136 -3.24 -6.12 3.71
N ASN A 137 -3.08 -5.42 2.61
CA ASN A 137 -4.13 -4.61 2.00
C ASN A 137 -4.29 -5.01 0.53
N ILE A 138 -5.48 -5.44 0.18
CA ILE A 138 -5.82 -5.98 -1.13
C ILE A 138 -6.62 -4.96 -1.93
N LEU A 139 -6.31 -4.87 -3.21
CA LEU A 139 -7.11 -4.18 -4.21
C LEU A 139 -7.72 -5.19 -5.20
N PRO A 140 -8.91 -4.90 -5.73
CA PRO A 140 -9.55 -5.78 -6.71
C PRO A 140 -8.63 -6.08 -7.89
N GLY A 141 -8.61 -7.34 -8.29
CA GLY A 141 -7.88 -7.80 -9.45
C GLY A 141 -8.54 -7.40 -10.78
N ASN A 142 -8.08 -8.07 -11.83
CA ASN A 142 -8.59 -7.92 -13.19
C ASN A 142 -8.69 -9.30 -13.89
N ASP A 143 -8.74 -9.33 -15.21
CA ASP A 143 -8.82 -10.60 -15.96
C ASP A 143 -7.58 -11.48 -15.79
N VAL A 144 -6.42 -10.90 -15.45
CA VAL A 144 -5.14 -11.63 -15.29
C VAL A 144 -4.86 -11.97 -13.83
N TYR A 145 -5.10 -11.02 -12.94
CA TYR A 145 -4.77 -11.14 -11.52
C TYR A 145 -6.02 -11.30 -10.67
N ALA A 146 -5.96 -12.18 -9.67
CA ALA A 146 -7.03 -12.37 -8.70
C ALA A 146 -7.21 -11.14 -7.83
N TYR A 147 -6.11 -10.57 -7.39
CA TYR A 147 -6.03 -9.32 -6.61
C TYR A 147 -4.65 -8.70 -6.77
N PHE A 148 -4.54 -7.44 -6.35
CA PHE A 148 -3.28 -6.73 -6.21
C PHE A 148 -3.03 -6.36 -4.75
N PHE A 149 -1.78 -6.15 -4.38
CA PHE A 149 -1.39 -5.66 -3.07
C PHE A 149 -0.07 -4.88 -3.15
N MET A 150 0.17 -4.04 -2.16
CA MET A 150 1.42 -3.29 -2.05
C MET A 150 2.31 -3.94 -0.98
N ASP A 151 3.57 -4.17 -1.34
CA ASP A 151 4.58 -4.68 -0.43
C ASP A 151 5.94 -4.08 -0.77
N ASN A 152 6.75 -3.74 0.26
CA ASN A 152 8.05 -3.09 0.11
C ASN A 152 8.04 -1.90 -0.87
N GLY A 153 6.92 -1.18 -0.96
CA GLY A 153 6.74 -0.05 -1.84
C GLY A 153 6.61 -0.39 -3.32
N ASN A 154 6.28 -1.63 -3.67
CA ASN A 154 5.98 -2.09 -5.02
C ASN A 154 4.57 -2.69 -5.10
N ILE A 155 3.99 -2.78 -6.29
CA ILE A 155 2.70 -3.44 -6.49
C ILE A 155 2.94 -4.86 -7.00
N PHE A 156 2.33 -5.82 -6.32
CA PHE A 156 2.31 -7.23 -6.68
C PHE A 156 0.90 -7.65 -7.07
N GLY A 157 0.79 -8.70 -7.87
CA GLY A 157 -0.46 -9.32 -8.24
C GLY A 157 -0.36 -10.83 -8.16
N GLU A 158 -1.40 -11.50 -7.64
CA GLU A 158 -1.52 -12.95 -7.70
C GLU A 158 -2.23 -13.34 -8.98
N ARG A 159 -1.58 -14.17 -9.79
CA ARG A 159 -2.12 -14.63 -11.06
C ARG A 159 -3.29 -15.57 -10.87
N ARG A 160 -4.36 -15.40 -11.69
CA ARG A 160 -5.56 -16.27 -11.64
C ARG A 160 -5.30 -17.68 -12.16
N ASP A 161 -4.36 -17.83 -13.10
CA ASP A 161 -4.15 -19.10 -13.80
C ASP A 161 -3.29 -20.10 -13.02
N ASN A 162 -2.39 -19.63 -12.16
CA ASN A 162 -1.46 -20.51 -11.45
C ASN A 162 -1.22 -20.14 -9.97
N GLY A 163 -1.79 -19.02 -9.49
CA GLY A 163 -1.59 -18.54 -8.12
C GLY A 163 -0.20 -17.94 -7.83
N GLU A 164 0.65 -17.76 -8.85
CA GLU A 164 1.95 -17.13 -8.64
C GLU A 164 1.81 -15.65 -8.35
N VAL A 165 2.61 -15.17 -7.40
CA VAL A 165 2.72 -13.75 -7.08
C VAL A 165 3.88 -13.16 -7.87
N GLU A 166 3.60 -12.12 -8.65
CA GLU A 166 4.62 -11.40 -9.41
C GLU A 166 4.55 -9.89 -9.20
N LYS A 167 5.68 -9.22 -9.34
CA LYS A 167 5.76 -7.76 -9.29
C LYS A 167 5.15 -7.17 -10.55
N VAL A 168 4.09 -6.39 -10.38
CA VAL A 168 3.36 -5.73 -11.48
C VAL A 168 3.89 -4.33 -11.73
N VAL A 169 4.24 -3.61 -10.66
CA VAL A 169 4.83 -2.27 -10.73
C VAL A 169 6.00 -2.16 -9.78
N ASP A 170 7.13 -1.77 -10.33
CA ASP A 170 8.29 -1.29 -9.60
C ASP A 170 8.29 0.24 -9.69
N TRP A 171 7.95 0.90 -8.59
CA TRP A 171 7.84 2.36 -8.56
C TRP A 171 9.19 3.05 -8.80
N VAL A 172 10.29 2.48 -8.29
CA VAL A 172 11.63 3.02 -8.53
C VAL A 172 12.00 2.92 -10.00
N ALA A 173 11.65 1.81 -10.66
CA ALA A 173 11.84 1.64 -12.09
C ALA A 173 10.99 2.61 -12.93
N CYS A 174 9.85 3.06 -12.38
CA CYS A 174 9.01 4.10 -12.98
C CYS A 174 9.44 5.54 -12.61
N ASP A 175 10.57 5.71 -11.93
CA ASP A 175 11.05 6.98 -11.38
C ASP A 175 10.03 7.67 -10.43
N VAL A 176 9.26 6.88 -9.69
CA VAL A 176 8.26 7.34 -8.71
C VAL A 176 8.71 6.99 -7.30
N ASP A 177 8.70 7.99 -6.42
CA ASP A 177 8.95 7.77 -5.00
C ASP A 177 7.68 7.25 -4.31
N SER A 178 7.63 5.94 -4.08
CA SER A 178 6.50 5.28 -3.46
C SER A 178 6.35 5.55 -1.96
N ASN A 179 7.33 6.22 -1.32
CA ASN A 179 7.20 6.62 0.08
C ASN A 179 6.04 7.58 0.34
N ASN A 180 5.63 8.30 -0.72
CA ASN A 180 4.55 9.28 -0.67
C ASN A 180 3.23 8.74 -1.27
N ILE A 181 3.13 7.43 -1.48
CA ILE A 181 1.94 6.75 -1.99
C ILE A 181 1.45 5.78 -0.92
N ASN A 182 0.26 6.01 -0.40
CA ASN A 182 -0.36 5.05 0.51
C ASN A 182 -0.96 3.88 -0.30
N SER A 183 -1.08 2.71 0.35
CA SER A 183 -1.59 1.48 -0.26
C SER A 183 -3.04 1.59 -0.76
N ASP A 184 -3.81 2.55 -0.27
CA ASP A 184 -5.19 2.86 -0.66
C ASP A 184 -5.29 4.00 -1.69
N GLN A 185 -4.17 4.62 -2.07
CA GLN A 185 -4.10 5.79 -2.94
C GLN A 185 -3.61 5.48 -4.35
N PHE A 186 -3.73 4.25 -4.78
CA PHE A 186 -3.52 3.89 -6.18
C PHE A 186 -4.62 2.96 -6.69
N GLY A 187 -4.76 2.87 -8.00
CA GLY A 187 -5.73 1.98 -8.63
C GLY A 187 -5.44 1.75 -10.10
N PHE A 188 -6.09 0.73 -10.65
CA PHE A 188 -6.00 0.38 -12.06
C PHE A 188 -7.21 0.92 -12.80
N LEU A 189 -6.97 1.63 -13.89
CA LEU A 189 -8.03 2.06 -14.79
C LEU A 189 -8.44 0.91 -15.74
N SER A 190 -9.63 0.99 -16.30
CA SER A 190 -10.15 -0.04 -17.21
C SER A 190 -9.33 -0.23 -18.49
N ASP A 191 -8.51 0.74 -18.86
CA ASP A 191 -7.59 0.69 -19.99
C ASP A 191 -6.18 0.19 -19.62
N GLY A 192 -5.99 -0.25 -18.37
CA GLY A 192 -4.74 -0.81 -17.85
C GLY A 192 -3.72 0.23 -17.36
N ARG A 193 -4.04 1.52 -17.44
CA ARG A 193 -3.23 2.55 -16.80
C ARG A 193 -3.35 2.48 -15.28
N ILE A 194 -2.32 2.98 -14.60
CA ILE A 194 -2.31 3.07 -13.15
C ILE A 194 -2.43 4.53 -12.76
N VAL A 195 -3.34 4.83 -11.84
CA VAL A 195 -3.45 6.14 -11.22
C VAL A 195 -3.02 6.04 -9.77
N ALA A 196 -2.24 7.02 -9.31
CA ALA A 196 -1.85 7.12 -7.91
C ALA A 196 -1.90 8.56 -7.44
N VAL A 197 -2.19 8.76 -6.16
CA VAL A 197 -2.07 10.06 -5.51
C VAL A 197 -0.78 10.06 -4.68
N THR A 198 0.05 11.06 -4.87
CA THR A 198 1.27 11.25 -4.11
C THR A 198 1.32 12.66 -3.52
N TYR A 199 2.16 12.80 -2.49
CA TYR A 199 2.40 14.09 -1.84
C TYR A 199 3.81 14.56 -2.14
N ASP A 200 3.93 15.83 -2.51
CA ASP A 200 5.23 16.51 -2.60
C ASP A 200 5.42 17.34 -1.33
N TYR A 201 6.30 16.86 -0.47
CA TYR A 201 6.71 17.57 0.75
C TYR A 201 7.97 18.39 0.42
N SER A 202 7.80 19.58 -0.13
CA SER A 202 8.95 20.49 -0.32
C SER A 202 9.33 21.13 1.02
N ASP A 203 10.64 21.16 1.33
CA ASP A 203 11.16 21.76 2.56
C ASP A 203 10.82 23.26 2.70
N ASP A 204 10.51 23.95 1.60
CA ASP A 204 10.32 25.39 1.52
C ASP A 204 8.91 25.83 1.08
N GLY A 205 7.92 24.93 1.03
CA GLY A 205 6.59 25.28 0.51
C GLY A 205 5.44 24.44 1.08
N PRO A 206 4.19 24.81 0.76
CA PRO A 206 3.05 23.99 1.15
C PRO A 206 3.12 22.63 0.46
N SER A 207 2.83 21.56 1.19
CA SER A 207 2.67 20.21 0.61
C SER A 207 1.65 20.24 -0.53
N ARG A 208 1.97 19.58 -1.63
CA ARG A 208 1.10 19.50 -2.81
C ARG A 208 0.72 18.06 -3.08
N GLN A 209 -0.56 17.84 -3.27
CA GLN A 209 -1.03 16.58 -3.84
C GLN A 209 -0.80 16.56 -5.35
N GLN A 210 -0.34 15.44 -5.86
CA GLN A 210 -0.16 15.19 -7.29
C GLN A 210 -0.89 13.92 -7.67
N ILE A 211 -1.56 13.94 -8.81
CA ILE A 211 -2.15 12.75 -9.41
C ILE A 211 -1.17 12.26 -10.48
N LEU A 212 -0.67 11.07 -10.29
CA LEU A 212 0.20 10.37 -11.23
C LEU A 212 -0.66 9.45 -12.09
N VAL A 213 -0.40 9.46 -13.40
CA VAL A 213 -0.98 8.50 -14.34
C VAL A 213 0.16 7.80 -15.07
N LEU A 214 0.35 6.51 -14.78
CA LEU A 214 1.37 5.68 -15.42
C LEU A 214 0.78 4.99 -16.64
N ASN A 215 1.47 5.11 -17.76
CA ASN A 215 1.17 4.40 -19.00
C ASN A 215 2.25 3.35 -19.24
N ARG A 216 1.83 2.16 -19.69
CA ARG A 216 2.79 1.20 -20.22
C ARG A 216 3.35 1.74 -21.54
N VAL A 217 4.66 1.78 -21.64
CA VAL A 217 5.39 2.20 -22.85
C VAL A 217 6.22 1.03 -23.39
N ASP A 218 6.48 1.04 -24.69
CA ASP A 218 7.41 0.09 -25.28
C ASP A 218 8.84 0.36 -24.77
N ALA A 219 9.52 -0.68 -24.29
CA ALA A 219 10.88 -0.58 -23.79
C ALA A 219 11.85 0.04 -24.84
N ALA A 220 11.62 -0.21 -26.12
CA ALA A 220 12.41 0.38 -27.21
C ALA A 220 12.20 1.90 -27.36
N SER A 221 11.14 2.46 -26.80
CA SER A 221 10.86 3.91 -26.82
C SER A 221 11.52 4.68 -25.67
N VAL A 222 12.05 3.97 -24.67
CA VAL A 222 12.72 4.59 -23.52
C VAL A 222 14.19 4.82 -23.85
N THR A 223 14.69 6.04 -23.60
CA THR A 223 16.12 6.32 -23.77
C THR A 223 16.93 5.44 -22.83
N ALA A 224 17.79 4.59 -23.43
CA ALA A 224 18.64 3.69 -22.66
C ALA A 224 19.67 4.50 -21.85
N LYS A 225 19.74 4.27 -20.55
CA LYS A 225 20.79 4.73 -19.66
C LYS A 225 21.67 3.53 -19.28
N THR A 226 22.91 3.80 -18.89
CA THR A 226 23.76 2.74 -18.31
C THR A 226 23.18 2.36 -16.94
N GLU A 227 22.86 1.08 -16.78
CA GLU A 227 22.31 0.56 -15.53
C GLU A 227 23.42 0.28 -14.51
N LEU A 228 23.21 0.77 -13.28
CA LEU A 228 24.02 0.46 -12.11
C LEU A 228 23.14 -0.36 -11.16
N THR A 229 23.51 -1.60 -10.93
CA THR A 229 22.75 -2.51 -10.07
C THR A 229 23.04 -2.25 -8.59
N LEU A 230 22.00 -2.03 -7.79
CA LEU A 230 22.07 -1.93 -6.32
C LEU A 230 21.41 -3.16 -5.70
N ALA A 231 22.16 -4.00 -5.02
CA ALA A 231 21.63 -5.11 -4.22
C ALA A 231 21.29 -4.65 -2.81
N CYS A 232 20.11 -5.05 -2.30
CA CYS A 232 19.70 -4.83 -0.92
C CYS A 232 18.90 -6.02 -0.41
N LEU A 233 18.81 -6.15 0.93
CA LEU A 233 17.87 -7.05 1.63
C LEU A 233 16.68 -6.28 2.20
N TYR A 234 16.65 -4.99 2.02
CA TYR A 234 15.61 -4.06 2.38
C TYR A 234 15.99 -2.70 1.77
N LEU A 235 15.07 -2.10 1.04
CA LEU A 235 15.30 -0.76 0.50
C LEU A 235 14.81 0.30 1.50
N ASP A 236 15.77 0.95 2.15
CA ASP A 236 15.50 2.04 3.09
C ASP A 236 14.71 3.19 2.46
N TYR A 237 13.84 3.80 3.25
CA TYR A 237 13.00 4.93 2.86
C TYR A 237 13.80 6.10 2.24
N ASN A 238 14.87 6.55 2.91
CA ASN A 238 15.67 7.66 2.43
C ASN A 238 16.45 7.30 1.17
N LEU A 239 17.01 6.07 1.12
CA LEU A 239 17.75 5.58 -0.04
C LEU A 239 16.83 5.49 -1.27
N ARG A 240 15.58 5.05 -1.11
CA ARG A 240 14.59 5.02 -2.20
C ARG A 240 14.40 6.40 -2.81
N SER A 241 14.14 7.41 -1.99
CA SER A 241 13.97 8.80 -2.45
C SER A 241 15.22 9.31 -3.20
N GLN A 242 16.42 9.01 -2.69
CA GLN A 242 17.66 9.42 -3.35
C GLN A 242 17.89 8.71 -4.69
N ILE A 243 17.56 7.43 -4.79
CA ILE A 243 17.64 6.67 -6.06
C ILE A 243 16.69 7.27 -7.09
N VAL A 244 15.44 7.52 -6.73
CA VAL A 244 14.47 8.14 -7.64
C VAL A 244 14.94 9.52 -8.09
N LYS A 245 15.44 10.34 -7.17
CA LYS A 245 16.00 11.66 -7.48
C LYS A 245 17.20 11.55 -8.43
N PHE A 246 18.12 10.62 -8.20
CA PHE A 246 19.25 10.32 -9.08
C PHE A 246 18.78 9.90 -10.47
N ASN A 247 17.88 8.91 -10.55
CA ASN A 247 17.38 8.38 -11.81
C ASN A 247 16.68 9.43 -12.67
N LYS A 248 15.98 10.37 -12.05
CA LYS A 248 15.34 11.50 -12.74
C LYS A 248 16.34 12.52 -13.27
N SER A 249 17.37 12.82 -12.49
CA SER A 249 18.28 13.94 -12.79
C SER A 249 19.50 13.53 -13.61
N ASN A 250 19.95 12.28 -13.52
CA ASN A 250 21.13 11.81 -14.26
C ASN A 250 20.75 11.41 -15.69
N PRO A 251 21.40 11.98 -16.73
CA PRO A 251 21.08 11.68 -18.12
C PRO A 251 21.68 10.34 -18.60
N ASP A 252 22.80 9.89 -18.02
CA ASP A 252 23.63 8.81 -18.55
C ASP A 252 23.45 7.49 -17.79
N TYR A 253 23.16 7.57 -16.48
CA TYR A 253 23.08 6.42 -15.59
C TYR A 253 21.72 6.34 -14.90
N ARG A 254 21.33 5.11 -14.57
CA ARG A 254 20.21 4.83 -13.66
C ARG A 254 20.58 3.72 -12.69
N ILE A 255 20.10 3.82 -11.47
CA ILE A 255 20.22 2.78 -10.46
C ILE A 255 19.02 1.84 -10.61
N VAL A 256 19.29 0.55 -10.78
CA VAL A 256 18.31 -0.53 -10.80
C VAL A 256 18.43 -1.31 -9.49
N VAL A 257 17.36 -1.32 -8.71
CA VAL A 257 17.34 -2.00 -7.41
C VAL A 257 17.04 -3.48 -7.59
N LYS A 258 17.89 -4.33 -7.02
CA LYS A 258 17.65 -5.76 -6.82
C LYS A 258 17.36 -6.01 -5.34
N ASP A 259 16.08 -6.05 -4.99
CA ASP A 259 15.65 -6.33 -3.62
C ASP A 259 15.58 -7.84 -3.39
N TYR A 260 16.56 -8.35 -2.67
CA TYR A 260 16.64 -9.77 -2.35
C TYR A 260 15.69 -10.19 -1.21
N SER A 261 15.04 -9.26 -0.51
CA SER A 261 13.99 -9.61 0.46
C SER A 261 12.82 -10.33 -0.21
N GLU A 262 12.61 -10.13 -1.51
CA GLU A 262 11.56 -10.80 -2.29
C GLU A 262 11.71 -12.33 -2.33
N TYR A 263 12.91 -12.86 -2.04
CA TYR A 263 13.17 -14.31 -1.95
C TYR A 263 12.90 -14.88 -0.56
N ALA A 264 12.66 -14.04 0.46
CA ALA A 264 12.31 -14.50 1.80
C ALA A 264 10.96 -15.24 1.77
N THR A 265 10.87 -16.33 2.52
CA THR A 265 9.64 -17.10 2.71
C THR A 265 9.33 -17.22 4.19
N ASP A 266 8.12 -17.66 4.53
CA ASP A 266 7.72 -17.89 5.92
C ASP A 266 8.61 -18.95 6.61
N ASP A 267 9.20 -19.87 5.82
CA ASP A 267 10.09 -20.95 6.32
C ASP A 267 11.57 -20.54 6.32
N ASP A 268 11.98 -19.55 5.50
CA ASP A 268 13.38 -19.10 5.36
C ASP A 268 13.51 -17.60 5.12
N TYR A 269 13.60 -16.83 6.19
CA TYR A 269 13.85 -15.39 6.13
C TYR A 269 15.24 -15.02 5.56
N ASN A 270 16.19 -15.96 5.52
CA ASN A 270 17.54 -15.74 5.01
C ASN A 270 17.70 -16.13 3.53
N ALA A 271 16.65 -16.61 2.88
CA ALA A 271 16.71 -17.03 1.48
C ALA A 271 17.25 -15.92 0.55
N GLY A 272 16.89 -14.66 0.81
CA GLY A 272 17.42 -13.50 0.08
C GLY A 272 18.94 -13.34 0.21
N LEU A 273 19.47 -13.40 1.42
CA LEU A 273 20.94 -13.33 1.65
C LEU A 273 21.64 -14.53 1.01
N THR A 274 21.06 -15.72 1.09
CA THR A 274 21.58 -16.93 0.46
C THR A 274 21.65 -16.78 -1.07
N LYS A 275 20.59 -16.23 -1.66
CA LYS A 275 20.52 -15.94 -3.08
C LYS A 275 21.58 -14.93 -3.52
N LEU A 276 21.70 -13.80 -2.81
CA LEU A 276 22.74 -12.79 -3.07
C LEU A 276 24.13 -13.38 -2.99
N ASN A 277 24.45 -14.15 -1.95
CA ASN A 277 25.74 -14.83 -1.82
C ASN A 277 26.02 -15.78 -3.01
N THR A 278 25.01 -16.51 -3.45
CA THR A 278 25.15 -17.46 -4.58
C THR A 278 25.45 -16.71 -5.88
N GLU A 279 24.79 -15.60 -6.13
CA GLU A 279 25.03 -14.77 -7.32
C GLU A 279 26.43 -14.16 -7.30
N ILE A 280 26.89 -13.61 -6.17
CA ILE A 280 28.25 -13.10 -6.03
C ILE A 280 29.30 -14.21 -6.29
N ILE A 281 29.12 -15.40 -5.72
CA ILE A 281 30.04 -16.53 -5.92
C ILE A 281 30.07 -16.98 -7.40
N SER A 282 28.93 -16.89 -8.10
CA SER A 282 28.85 -17.24 -9.52
C SER A 282 29.38 -16.16 -10.47
N GLY A 283 29.88 -15.03 -9.93
CA GLY A 283 30.42 -13.91 -10.69
C GLY A 283 29.37 -12.86 -11.11
N ASN A 284 28.13 -13.01 -10.70
CA ASN A 284 27.10 -12.00 -10.91
C ASN A 284 27.11 -11.00 -9.73
N VAL A 285 28.13 -10.14 -9.73
CA VAL A 285 28.35 -9.16 -8.65
C VAL A 285 27.59 -7.88 -8.97
N PRO A 286 26.77 -7.33 -8.07
CA PRO A 286 26.13 -6.04 -8.27
C PRO A 286 27.17 -4.91 -8.23
N ASP A 287 26.87 -3.77 -8.89
CA ASP A 287 27.75 -2.59 -8.88
C ASP A 287 27.78 -1.93 -7.50
N MET A 288 26.68 -2.02 -6.75
CA MET A 288 26.54 -1.45 -5.42
C MET A 288 25.82 -2.43 -4.50
N ILE A 289 26.16 -2.37 -3.20
CA ILE A 289 25.50 -3.14 -2.16
C ILE A 289 25.05 -2.19 -1.04
N TYR A 290 23.76 -2.18 -0.73
CA TYR A 290 23.27 -1.50 0.48
C TYR A 290 23.54 -2.39 1.69
N THR A 291 24.34 -1.89 2.61
CA THR A 291 25.00 -2.71 3.63
C THR A 291 24.13 -3.04 4.85
N ALA A 292 22.91 -2.52 4.94
CA ALA A 292 21.98 -2.88 5.99
C ALA A 292 21.64 -4.39 5.94
N ASN A 293 21.74 -5.05 7.08
CA ASN A 293 21.49 -6.49 7.25
C ASN A 293 22.41 -7.43 6.44
N ILE A 294 23.54 -6.93 5.96
CA ILE A 294 24.55 -7.70 5.20
C ILE A 294 25.81 -7.87 6.04
N PRO A 295 26.47 -9.05 6.02
CA PRO A 295 27.70 -9.30 6.78
C PRO A 295 28.92 -8.65 6.09
N ILE A 296 29.05 -7.31 6.17
CA ILE A 296 30.06 -6.49 5.49
C ILE A 296 31.47 -7.00 5.74
N ALA A 297 31.83 -7.34 7.00
CA ALA A 297 33.17 -7.82 7.36
C ALA A 297 33.55 -9.10 6.59
N LYS A 298 32.56 -9.96 6.29
CA LYS A 298 32.77 -11.17 5.49
C LYS A 298 33.05 -10.84 4.03
N TYR A 299 32.39 -9.84 3.48
CA TYR A 299 32.58 -9.41 2.09
C TYR A 299 33.91 -8.66 1.91
N ALA A 300 34.21 -7.73 2.83
CA ALA A 300 35.49 -7.03 2.84
C ALA A 300 36.69 -8.00 2.96
N GLY A 301 36.60 -8.99 3.85
CA GLY A 301 37.66 -9.99 4.04
C GLY A 301 37.85 -10.98 2.85
N ARG A 302 37.02 -10.86 1.81
CA ARG A 302 37.06 -11.66 0.59
C ARG A 302 37.29 -10.83 -0.67
N ASP A 303 37.69 -9.57 -0.50
CA ASP A 303 37.91 -8.60 -1.60
C ASP A 303 36.70 -8.44 -2.54
N VAL A 304 35.48 -8.58 -2.00
CA VAL A 304 34.22 -8.35 -2.76
C VAL A 304 33.88 -6.86 -2.83
N LEU A 305 34.34 -6.08 -1.84
CA LEU A 305 34.07 -4.64 -1.72
C LEU A 305 35.30 -3.85 -2.13
N GLU A 306 35.09 -2.79 -2.89
CA GLU A 306 36.12 -1.80 -3.23
C GLU A 306 36.42 -0.93 -2.02
N ASP A 307 37.72 -0.61 -1.80
CA ASP A 307 38.12 0.40 -0.83
C ASP A 307 37.80 1.80 -1.35
N LEU A 308 36.83 2.45 -0.75
CA LEU A 308 36.39 3.79 -1.15
C LEU A 308 37.26 4.92 -0.61
N TRP A 309 38.16 4.64 0.36
CA TRP A 309 38.98 5.68 0.99
C TRP A 309 39.81 6.50 0.00
N PRO A 310 40.50 5.91 -0.99
CA PRO A 310 41.27 6.69 -1.98
C PRO A 310 40.42 7.68 -2.80
N TYR A 311 39.12 7.46 -2.91
CA TYR A 311 38.22 8.32 -3.69
C TYR A 311 37.64 9.47 -2.85
N ILE A 312 37.58 9.33 -1.52
CA ILE A 312 36.92 10.29 -0.63
C ILE A 312 37.90 11.08 0.25
N GLU A 313 39.13 10.61 0.46
CA GLU A 313 40.11 11.21 1.39
C GLU A 313 40.42 12.69 1.10
N ASN A 314 40.29 13.11 -0.14
CA ASN A 314 40.55 14.48 -0.60
C ASN A 314 39.26 15.22 -1.00
N ASP A 315 38.08 14.64 -0.79
CA ASP A 315 36.81 15.28 -1.10
C ASP A 315 36.35 16.15 0.06
N THR A 316 36.27 17.46 -0.18
CA THR A 316 35.89 18.43 0.86
C THR A 316 34.44 18.38 1.30
N ARG A 317 33.64 17.51 0.69
CA ARG A 317 32.23 17.25 1.08
C ARG A 317 32.06 16.23 2.19
N PHE A 318 33.15 15.51 2.55
CA PHE A 318 33.21 14.54 3.65
C PHE A 318 34.00 15.02 4.82
#